data_e9df5b7ed16ffa09a5d32de2c059a93d
#
_entry.id   e9df5b7ed16ffa09a5d32de2c059a93d
#
_cell.length_a   1.000
_cell.length_b   1.000
_cell.length_c   1.000
_cell.angle_alpha   90.00
_cell.angle_beta   90.00
_cell.angle_gamma   90.00
#
_symmetry.space_group_name_H-M   'P 1'
#
loop_
_entity.id
_entity.type
_entity.pdbx_description
1 polymer ?
#
loop_
_entity_poly.entity_id
_entity_poly.type
_entity_poly.pdbx_seq_one_letter_code
_entity_poly.pdbx_strand_id
1 'polypeptide(L)'
;MNKEEKTIAIYSAATDLKPLTVSFNNTILGINPWSQEVNVLHMYGGFNGFAYDAGTDEETGKPLMYCQVKYDLIQSLANPKVFVYKGDVLPRTKSTDKYGKTNAGWVNFCTLRYANNGWFVGSTADAERDKRNGYKEVEAGKIEGAVVGQSHNRYAYFLIPEGCNYVVVDIENNTVLFDIK
;
A
#
# COMPACT_ATOMS: atom_id res chain seq x y z
N MET A 1 -0.27 3.39 -35.44
CA MET A 1 0.87 3.20 -34.53
C MET A 1 0.51 2.04 -33.61
N ASN A 2 1.11 0.88 -33.83
CA ASN A 2 0.92 -0.27 -32.95
C ASN A 2 1.61 0.02 -31.62
N LYS A 3 0.83 0.11 -30.55
CA LYS A 3 1.38 0.05 -29.19
C LYS A 3 1.79 -1.39 -28.96
N GLU A 4 3.10 -1.65 -28.92
CA GLU A 4 3.61 -2.93 -28.43
C GLU A 4 3.20 -3.07 -26.96
N GLU A 5 2.32 -4.02 -26.68
CA GLU A 5 2.07 -4.45 -25.30
C GLU A 5 3.34 -5.14 -24.79
N LYS A 6 4.05 -4.48 -23.90
CA LYS A 6 5.16 -5.09 -23.18
C LYS A 6 4.60 -5.94 -22.06
N THR A 7 4.53 -7.23 -22.27
CA THR A 7 4.14 -8.21 -21.26
C THR A 7 5.37 -8.72 -20.55
N ILE A 8 5.41 -8.55 -19.22
CA ILE A 8 6.42 -9.16 -18.37
C ILE A 8 5.79 -10.37 -17.70
N ALA A 9 6.31 -11.56 -17.99
CA ALA A 9 5.90 -12.78 -17.32
C ALA A 9 6.65 -12.90 -15.99
N ILE A 10 5.92 -12.84 -14.89
CA ILE A 10 6.45 -13.08 -13.54
C ILE A 10 5.99 -14.47 -13.10
N TYR A 11 6.93 -15.31 -12.74
CA TYR A 11 6.64 -16.65 -12.26
C TYR A 11 6.50 -16.65 -10.75
N SER A 12 5.37 -17.14 -10.25
CA SER A 12 5.16 -17.37 -8.83
C SER A 12 5.93 -18.61 -8.38
N ALA A 13 6.50 -18.56 -7.18
CA ALA A 13 7.17 -19.72 -6.55
C ALA A 13 6.20 -20.80 -6.06
N ALA A 14 4.91 -20.68 -6.33
CA ALA A 14 3.92 -21.72 -6.07
C ALA A 14 3.99 -22.80 -7.16
N THR A 15 3.74 -24.03 -6.79
CA THR A 15 3.90 -25.25 -7.61
C THR A 15 3.02 -25.31 -8.87
N ASP A 16 2.09 -24.38 -9.04
CA ASP A 16 1.30 -24.24 -10.27
C ASP A 16 1.81 -23.01 -11.05
N LEU A 17 2.87 -23.24 -11.81
CA LEU A 17 3.54 -22.25 -12.65
C LEU A 17 2.63 -21.78 -13.80
N LYS A 18 1.65 -20.96 -13.53
CA LYS A 18 1.02 -20.14 -14.56
C LYS A 18 1.75 -18.80 -14.63
N PRO A 19 2.17 -18.36 -15.82
CA PRO A 19 2.80 -17.06 -15.95
C PRO A 19 1.83 -15.96 -15.51
N LEU A 20 2.29 -15.11 -14.60
CA LEU A 20 1.60 -13.90 -14.21
C LEU A 20 1.82 -12.87 -15.32
N THR A 21 0.79 -12.58 -16.08
CA THR A 21 0.82 -11.48 -17.04
C THR A 21 0.48 -10.19 -16.32
N VAL A 22 1.47 -9.36 -16.08
CA VAL A 22 1.26 -8.02 -15.52
C VAL A 22 1.15 -7.03 -16.67
N SER A 23 -0.05 -6.52 -16.95
CA SER A 23 -0.22 -5.39 -17.86
C SER A 23 0.02 -4.09 -17.10
N PHE A 24 1.04 -3.37 -17.48
CA PHE A 24 1.27 -2.02 -16.97
C PHE A 24 0.41 -1.03 -17.75
N ASN A 25 -0.66 -0.57 -17.13
CA ASN A 25 -1.44 0.51 -17.68
C ASN A 25 -0.95 1.85 -17.10
N ASN A 26 -0.34 2.70 -17.93
CA ASN A 26 0.26 3.98 -17.53
C ASN A 26 -0.77 5.05 -17.09
N THR A 27 -2.02 4.68 -16.83
CA THR A 27 -3.12 5.62 -16.65
C THR A 27 -3.76 5.54 -15.28
N ILE A 28 -3.03 5.28 -14.22
CA ILE A 28 -3.63 5.28 -12.87
C ILE A 28 -3.35 6.61 -12.19
N LEU A 29 -3.99 7.65 -12.65
CA LEU A 29 -3.95 8.96 -12.02
C LEU A 29 -5.27 9.24 -11.31
N GLY A 30 -5.28 9.08 -10.00
CA GLY A 30 -6.32 9.61 -9.12
C GLY A 30 -7.72 9.00 -9.26
N ILE A 31 -7.81 7.78 -9.73
CA ILE A 31 -9.09 7.15 -10.05
C ILE A 31 -9.51 6.19 -8.95
N ASN A 32 -10.82 6.14 -8.74
CA ASN A 32 -11.44 5.20 -7.82
C ASN A 32 -10.98 3.77 -8.12
N PRO A 33 -10.24 3.11 -7.23
CA PRO A 33 -9.74 1.75 -7.45
C PRO A 33 -10.84 0.72 -7.66
N TRP A 34 -12.08 1.08 -7.38
CA TRP A 34 -13.25 0.24 -7.53
C TRP A 34 -13.94 0.38 -8.89
N SER A 35 -13.63 1.44 -9.60
CA SER A 35 -14.13 1.72 -10.96
C SER A 35 -13.08 1.52 -12.05
N GLN A 36 -11.82 1.27 -11.68
CA GLN A 36 -10.72 1.06 -12.63
C GLN A 36 -9.78 -0.05 -12.16
N GLU A 37 -8.99 -0.59 -13.07
CA GLU A 37 -8.00 -1.61 -12.76
C GLU A 37 -6.84 -1.00 -11.95
N VAL A 38 -6.77 -1.37 -10.69
CA VAL A 38 -5.61 -1.14 -9.84
C VAL A 38 -4.88 -2.46 -9.73
N ASN A 39 -3.65 -2.52 -10.21
CA ASN A 39 -2.86 -3.75 -10.18
C ASN A 39 -1.85 -3.78 -9.03
N VAL A 40 -1.63 -2.65 -8.38
CA VAL A 40 -0.66 -2.48 -7.31
C VAL A 40 -1.22 -1.54 -6.26
N LEU A 41 -1.06 -1.87 -4.99
CA LEU A 41 -1.20 -0.94 -3.89
C LEU A 41 0.18 -0.62 -3.31
N HIS A 42 0.37 0.62 -2.91
CA HIS A 42 1.63 1.10 -2.35
C HIS A 42 1.51 1.28 -0.86
N MET A 43 2.51 0.86 -0.10
CA MET A 43 2.59 1.14 1.34
C MET A 43 3.02 2.58 1.56
N TYR A 44 2.24 3.31 2.35
CA TYR A 44 2.51 4.67 2.75
C TYR A 44 2.43 4.81 4.27
N GLY A 45 3.35 5.56 4.84
CA GLY A 45 3.36 5.87 6.28
C GLY A 45 4.77 5.97 6.87
N GLY A 46 4.83 6.09 8.18
CA GLY A 46 6.09 6.22 8.89
C GLY A 46 6.82 4.89 9.15
N PHE A 47 6.29 3.77 8.69
CA PHE A 47 6.83 2.43 8.96
C PHE A 47 8.30 2.27 8.56
N ASN A 48 8.73 2.92 7.49
CA ASN A 48 10.09 2.91 6.97
C ASN A 48 10.82 4.26 7.18
N GLY A 49 10.36 5.09 8.12
CA GLY A 49 10.93 6.41 8.37
C GLY A 49 10.64 7.43 7.26
N PHE A 50 9.55 7.26 6.50
CA PHE A 50 9.25 8.04 5.31
C PHE A 50 10.36 8.02 4.25
N ALA A 51 11.05 6.89 4.15
CA ALA A 51 12.01 6.69 3.07
C ALA A 51 11.26 6.45 1.76
N TYR A 52 11.54 7.28 0.78
CA TYR A 52 10.94 7.26 -0.55
C TYR A 52 11.97 6.90 -1.61
N ASP A 53 11.50 6.34 -2.73
CA ASP A 53 12.32 6.25 -3.92
C ASP A 53 12.44 7.65 -4.51
N ALA A 54 13.67 8.16 -4.58
CA ALA A 54 13.91 9.52 -5.02
C ALA A 54 13.88 9.60 -6.56
N GLY A 55 13.05 10.46 -7.07
CA GLY A 55 13.12 11.03 -8.39
C GLY A 55 13.22 12.54 -8.28
N THR A 56 13.42 13.20 -9.39
CA THR A 56 13.39 14.66 -9.47
C THR A 56 12.31 15.07 -10.45
N ASP A 57 11.46 15.98 -10.03
CA ASP A 57 10.50 16.61 -10.91
C ASP A 57 11.24 17.50 -11.90
N GLU A 58 11.08 17.24 -13.19
CA GLU A 58 11.84 17.91 -14.25
C GLU A 58 11.47 19.40 -14.39
N GLU A 59 10.25 19.78 -14.03
CA GLU A 59 9.78 21.16 -14.15
C GLU A 59 10.19 22.01 -12.95
N THR A 60 10.10 21.43 -11.76
CA THR A 60 10.30 22.17 -10.50
C THR A 60 11.66 21.94 -9.86
N GLY A 61 12.41 20.92 -10.30
CA GLY A 61 13.66 20.49 -9.70
C GLY A 61 13.53 19.94 -8.27
N LYS A 62 12.31 19.69 -7.80
CA LYS A 62 12.06 19.20 -6.44
C LYS A 62 12.13 17.67 -6.38
N PRO A 63 12.59 17.12 -5.24
CA PRO A 63 12.53 15.70 -5.04
C PRO A 63 11.11 15.17 -5.14
N LEU A 64 10.93 14.10 -5.90
CA LEU A 64 9.69 13.33 -5.93
C LEU A 64 9.70 12.31 -4.78
N MET A 65 8.58 12.21 -4.10
CA MET A 65 8.39 11.28 -2.98
C MET A 65 7.55 10.10 -3.45
N TYR A 66 8.19 9.10 -4.04
CA TYR A 66 7.51 7.89 -4.48
C TYR A 66 7.58 6.80 -3.40
N CYS A 67 6.46 6.16 -3.12
CA CYS A 67 6.44 4.96 -2.29
C CYS A 67 7.41 3.91 -2.85
N GLN A 68 8.17 3.26 -1.97
CA GLN A 68 9.21 2.32 -2.39
C GLN A 68 8.61 1.06 -3.03
N VAL A 69 9.10 0.71 -4.22
CA VAL A 69 8.64 -0.44 -5.02
C VAL A 69 8.73 -1.76 -4.25
N LYS A 70 9.76 -1.92 -3.43
CA LYS A 70 10.00 -3.16 -2.66
C LYS A 70 8.89 -3.49 -1.64
N TYR A 71 8.02 -2.53 -1.33
CA TYR A 71 6.89 -2.72 -0.41
C TYR A 71 5.54 -2.73 -1.13
N ASP A 72 5.54 -2.81 -2.44
CA ASP A 72 4.30 -2.88 -3.21
C ASP A 72 3.53 -4.17 -2.92
N LEU A 73 2.21 -4.04 -2.81
CA LEU A 73 1.31 -5.18 -2.82
C LEU A 73 0.83 -5.42 -4.25
N ILE A 74 1.01 -6.62 -4.72
CA ILE A 74 0.65 -7.01 -6.08
C ILE A 74 -0.73 -7.67 -6.09
N GLN A 75 -1.50 -7.35 -7.10
CA GLN A 75 -2.83 -7.93 -7.31
C GLN A 75 -2.74 -9.45 -7.42
N SER A 76 -3.62 -10.14 -6.71
CA SER A 76 -3.74 -11.59 -6.78
C SER A 76 -4.34 -12.03 -8.12
N LEU A 77 -3.76 -13.06 -8.73
CA LEU A 77 -4.31 -13.68 -9.93
C LEU A 77 -5.66 -14.37 -9.71
N ALA A 78 -5.85 -14.90 -8.51
CA ALA A 78 -7.06 -15.64 -8.17
C ALA A 78 -8.25 -14.72 -7.90
N ASN A 79 -7.98 -13.52 -7.36
CA ASN A 79 -9.00 -12.51 -7.08
C ASN A 79 -8.43 -11.11 -7.31
N PRO A 80 -8.87 -10.38 -8.33
CA PRO A 80 -8.37 -9.04 -8.65
C PRO A 80 -8.71 -7.97 -7.61
N LYS A 81 -9.50 -8.31 -6.59
CA LYS A 81 -9.80 -7.43 -5.45
C LYS A 81 -8.87 -7.65 -4.25
N VAL A 82 -7.95 -8.61 -4.36
CA VAL A 82 -6.99 -8.95 -3.32
C VAL A 82 -5.58 -8.56 -3.76
N PHE A 83 -4.86 -7.89 -2.87
CA PHE A 83 -3.48 -7.46 -3.08
C PHE A 83 -2.59 -8.06 -2.01
N VAL A 84 -1.41 -8.53 -2.40
CA VAL A 84 -0.52 -9.27 -1.52
C VAL A 84 0.90 -8.70 -1.57
N TYR A 85 1.45 -8.44 -0.39
CA TYR A 85 2.88 -8.31 -0.17
C TYR A 85 3.42 -9.58 0.43
N LYS A 86 4.53 -10.06 -0.09
CA LYS A 86 5.32 -11.14 0.50
C LYS A 86 6.79 -10.85 0.21
N GLY A 87 7.57 -10.62 1.24
CA GLY A 87 8.94 -10.19 1.06
C GLY A 87 9.74 -10.19 2.36
N ASP A 88 10.66 -9.26 2.47
CA ASP A 88 11.43 -9.03 3.68
C ASP A 88 10.52 -8.58 4.83
N VAL A 89 11.01 -8.77 6.07
CA VAL A 89 10.33 -8.24 7.25
C VAL A 89 10.15 -6.73 7.12
N LEU A 90 8.91 -6.28 7.27
CA LEU A 90 8.58 -4.87 7.19
C LEU A 90 9.22 -4.08 8.34
N PRO A 91 9.82 -2.94 8.07
CA PRO A 91 10.39 -2.12 9.12
C PRO A 91 9.29 -1.54 10.03
N ARG A 92 9.67 -1.32 11.29
CA ARG A 92 8.85 -0.66 12.31
C ARG A 92 9.59 0.56 12.85
N THR A 93 9.92 1.47 11.94
CA THR A 93 10.62 2.70 12.32
C THR A 93 9.75 3.51 13.28
N LYS A 94 10.36 3.95 14.39
CA LYS A 94 9.72 4.85 15.33
C LYS A 94 9.66 6.25 14.72
N SER A 95 8.46 6.76 14.57
CA SER A 95 8.22 8.07 13.95
C SER A 95 7.24 8.88 14.78
N THR A 96 7.47 10.17 14.86
CA THR A 96 6.56 11.11 15.50
C THR A 96 5.81 11.91 14.43
N ASP A 97 4.50 11.89 14.51
CA ASP A 97 3.66 12.65 13.59
C ASP A 97 3.66 14.15 13.94
N LYS A 98 3.03 14.93 13.09
CA LYS A 98 2.94 16.39 13.27
C LYS A 98 2.14 16.84 14.50
N TYR A 99 1.47 15.92 15.18
CA TYR A 99 0.74 16.18 16.44
C TYR A 99 1.52 15.71 17.66
N GLY A 100 2.78 15.28 17.49
CA GLY A 100 3.62 14.80 18.56
C GLY A 100 3.38 13.36 18.97
N LYS A 101 2.49 12.61 18.31
CA LYS A 101 2.25 11.20 18.61
C LYS A 101 3.33 10.34 17.99
N THR A 102 4.00 9.57 18.80
CA THR A 102 5.08 8.67 18.40
C THR A 102 4.58 7.23 18.37
N ASN A 103 4.76 6.56 17.24
CA ASN A 103 4.43 5.16 17.04
C ASN A 103 5.50 4.48 16.19
N ALA A 104 5.53 3.15 16.23
CA ALA A 104 6.40 2.34 15.38
C ALA A 104 5.58 1.61 14.33
N GLY A 105 6.08 1.61 13.08
CA GLY A 105 5.50 0.78 12.03
C GLY A 105 4.11 1.18 11.55
N TRP A 106 3.74 2.45 11.58
CA TRP A 106 2.43 2.88 11.09
C TRP A 106 2.38 2.98 9.56
N VAL A 107 1.38 2.33 8.98
CA VAL A 107 1.17 2.17 7.53
C VAL A 107 -0.29 2.29 7.13
N ASN A 108 -0.54 2.83 5.97
CA ASN A 108 -1.75 2.61 5.18
C ASN A 108 -1.37 2.27 3.74
N PHE A 109 -2.38 2.08 2.89
CA PHE A 109 -2.15 1.71 1.50
C PHE A 109 -2.77 2.77 0.59
N CYS A 110 -2.11 3.06 -0.53
CA CYS A 110 -2.60 4.02 -1.51
C CYS A 110 -2.44 3.51 -2.94
N THR A 111 -3.25 4.06 -3.85
CA THR A 111 -3.27 3.62 -5.24
C THR A 111 -2.28 4.33 -6.15
N LEU A 112 -1.77 5.47 -5.72
CA LEU A 112 -0.75 6.19 -6.47
C LEU A 112 0.60 6.07 -5.79
N ARG A 113 1.61 5.79 -6.59
CA ARG A 113 3.00 5.69 -6.12
C ARG A 113 3.53 7.01 -5.55
N TYR A 114 3.05 8.14 -6.04
CA TYR A 114 3.36 9.42 -5.41
C TYR A 114 2.75 9.47 -4.02
N ALA A 115 3.62 9.52 -3.04
CA ALA A 115 3.24 9.37 -1.64
C ALA A 115 2.08 10.29 -1.24
N ASN A 116 1.15 9.74 -0.48
CA ASN A 116 -0.02 10.44 0.02
C ASN A 116 -1.00 10.91 -1.06
N ASN A 117 -1.11 10.20 -2.16
CA ASN A 117 -2.05 10.52 -3.23
C ASN A 117 -2.91 9.33 -3.63
N GLY A 118 -4.03 9.65 -4.27
CA GLY A 118 -5.00 8.67 -4.76
C GLY A 118 -5.99 8.24 -3.69
N TRP A 119 -6.42 7.00 -3.79
CA TRP A 119 -7.35 6.35 -2.88
C TRP A 119 -6.58 5.58 -1.82
N PHE A 120 -7.17 5.50 -0.63
CA PHE A 120 -6.51 4.90 0.53
C PHE A 120 -7.30 3.72 1.08
N VAL A 121 -6.55 2.75 1.59
CA VAL A 121 -7.04 1.71 2.48
C VAL A 121 -6.36 1.95 3.83
N GLY A 122 -7.14 2.31 4.81
CA GLY A 122 -6.68 2.63 6.16
C GLY A 122 -7.40 1.81 7.22
N SER A 123 -6.99 1.98 8.48
CA SER A 123 -7.61 1.29 9.60
C SER A 123 -8.99 1.88 9.95
N THR A 124 -9.74 1.12 10.74
CA THR A 124 -11.01 1.58 11.34
C THR A 124 -10.79 2.41 12.60
N ALA A 125 -9.54 2.75 12.95
CA ALA A 125 -9.28 3.61 14.10
C ALA A 125 -9.99 4.95 13.91
N ASP A 126 -10.66 5.40 14.96
CA ASP A 126 -11.40 6.64 14.94
C ASP A 126 -10.40 7.81 14.81
N ALA A 127 -10.35 8.37 13.61
CA ALA A 127 -9.59 9.57 13.33
C ALA A 127 -10.58 10.73 13.43
N GLU A 128 -10.69 11.33 14.59
CA GLU A 128 -11.36 12.62 14.68
C GLU A 128 -10.80 13.56 13.62
N ARG A 129 -11.68 14.30 12.97
CA ARG A 129 -11.36 15.17 11.81
C ARG A 129 -10.14 16.06 12.03
N ASP A 130 -9.90 16.47 13.27
CA ASP A 130 -8.79 17.33 13.65
C ASP A 130 -7.61 16.57 14.29
N LYS A 131 -7.81 15.29 14.62
CA LYS A 131 -6.79 14.36 15.09
C LYS A 131 -6.57 13.29 14.02
N ARG A 132 -6.01 13.70 12.93
CA ARG A 132 -5.93 12.93 11.67
C ARG A 132 -5.17 11.61 11.73
N ASN A 133 -4.60 11.24 12.85
CA ASN A 133 -3.76 10.06 12.97
C ASN A 133 -4.38 9.10 13.99
N GLY A 134 -5.46 8.41 13.59
CA GLY A 134 -5.89 7.22 14.27
C GLY A 134 -4.91 6.09 13.99
N TYR A 135 -4.56 5.34 15.01
CA TYR A 135 -3.68 4.18 14.90
C TYR A 135 -4.39 2.97 15.48
N LYS A 136 -4.38 1.87 14.74
CA LYS A 136 -4.89 0.60 15.20
C LYS A 136 -3.75 -0.39 15.31
N GLU A 137 -3.53 -0.90 16.51
CA GLU A 137 -2.67 -2.05 16.72
C GLU A 137 -3.33 -3.29 16.11
N VAL A 138 -2.56 -4.07 15.39
CA VAL A 138 -3.03 -5.31 14.77
C VAL A 138 -2.16 -6.48 15.20
N GLU A 139 -2.78 -7.64 15.31
CA GLU A 139 -2.08 -8.88 15.66
C GLU A 139 -1.77 -9.67 14.39
N ALA A 140 -0.59 -10.28 14.35
CA ALA A 140 -0.20 -11.15 13.24
C ALA A 140 -1.19 -12.32 13.09
N GLY A 141 -1.58 -12.61 11.86
CA GLY A 141 -2.51 -13.68 11.54
C GLY A 141 -3.99 -13.38 11.77
N LYS A 142 -4.34 -12.17 12.27
CA LYS A 142 -5.74 -11.75 12.41
C LYS A 142 -6.18 -10.86 11.25
N ILE A 143 -7.39 -11.14 10.77
CA ILE A 143 -8.06 -10.30 9.77
C ILE A 143 -8.68 -9.09 10.48
N GLU A 144 -8.33 -7.91 10.01
CA GLU A 144 -8.81 -6.64 10.54
C GLU A 144 -9.69 -5.92 9.51
N GLY A 145 -10.71 -5.24 10.00
CA GLY A 145 -11.52 -4.37 9.16
C GLY A 145 -10.72 -3.16 8.67
N ALA A 146 -11.00 -2.74 7.45
CA ALA A 146 -10.39 -1.60 6.81
C ALA A 146 -11.42 -0.58 6.35
N VAL A 147 -11.02 0.66 6.20
CA VAL A 147 -11.79 1.70 5.53
C VAL A 147 -11.16 1.97 4.18
N VAL A 148 -11.98 1.82 3.17
CA VAL A 148 -11.59 2.04 1.78
C VAL A 148 -12.25 3.32 1.30
N GLY A 149 -11.50 4.24 0.76
CA GLY A 149 -12.09 5.48 0.29
C GLY A 149 -11.13 6.50 -0.27
N GLN A 150 -11.72 7.48 -0.93
CA GLN A 150 -10.98 8.65 -1.35
C GLN A 150 -10.70 9.51 -0.14
N SER A 151 -9.46 9.77 0.14
CA SER A 151 -9.04 11.01 0.72
C SER A 151 -7.68 10.91 1.41
N HIS A 152 -6.81 11.77 1.00
CA HIS A 152 -5.63 12.16 1.75
C HIS A 152 -5.98 12.78 3.13
N ASN A 153 -7.23 12.92 3.48
CA ASN A 153 -7.72 13.45 4.77
C ASN A 153 -8.06 12.36 5.79
N ARG A 154 -7.97 11.08 5.43
CA ARG A 154 -8.20 9.96 6.36
C ARG A 154 -6.91 9.23 6.64
N TYR A 155 -6.19 9.74 7.58
CA TYR A 155 -4.95 9.13 8.06
C TYR A 155 -5.22 8.21 9.24
N ALA A 156 -5.99 7.15 9.01
CA ALA A 156 -6.07 6.06 9.96
C ALA A 156 -5.08 4.98 9.53
N TYR A 157 -4.16 4.64 10.39
CA TYR A 157 -3.06 3.74 10.11
C TYR A 157 -3.21 2.43 10.87
N PHE A 158 -2.63 1.37 10.30
CA PHE A 158 -2.34 0.14 11.02
C PHE A 158 -0.94 0.25 11.61
N LEU A 159 -0.74 -0.30 12.80
CA LEU A 159 0.60 -0.51 13.35
C LEU A 159 1.03 -1.93 12.99
N ILE A 160 2.06 -2.02 12.14
CA ILE A 160 2.58 -3.31 11.65
C ILE A 160 3.06 -4.15 12.84
N PRO A 161 2.61 -5.41 12.98
CA PRO A 161 3.12 -6.30 14.02
C PRO A 161 4.59 -6.64 13.79
N GLU A 162 5.30 -6.95 14.86
CA GLU A 162 6.72 -7.30 14.80
C GLU A 162 6.92 -8.58 13.99
N GLY A 163 7.95 -8.58 13.14
CA GLY A 163 8.27 -9.73 12.29
C GLY A 163 7.39 -9.87 11.03
N CYS A 164 6.43 -8.98 10.82
CA CYS A 164 5.53 -9.06 9.68
C CYS A 164 6.29 -9.00 8.34
N ASN A 165 6.05 -10.00 7.50
CA ASN A 165 6.61 -10.10 6.15
C ASN A 165 5.58 -10.50 5.09
N TYR A 166 4.31 -10.56 5.50
CA TYR A 166 3.20 -10.92 4.64
C TYR A 166 1.99 -10.03 4.94
N VAL A 167 1.45 -9.38 3.91
CA VAL A 167 0.28 -8.52 4.04
C VAL A 167 -0.71 -8.84 2.93
N VAL A 168 -1.99 -8.95 3.29
CA VAL A 168 -3.08 -9.10 2.34
C VAL A 168 -4.06 -7.96 2.54
N VAL A 169 -4.41 -7.28 1.47
CA VAL A 169 -5.49 -6.28 1.44
C VAL A 169 -6.59 -6.80 0.54
N ASP A 170 -7.77 -6.99 1.09
CA ASP A 170 -8.97 -7.38 0.36
C ASP A 170 -9.94 -6.19 0.30
N ILE A 171 -10.03 -5.59 -0.88
CA ILE A 171 -10.86 -4.40 -1.10
C ILE A 171 -12.32 -4.74 -1.38
N GLU A 172 -12.65 -6.00 -1.63
CA GLU A 172 -14.03 -6.47 -1.76
C GLU A 172 -14.69 -6.61 -0.40
N ASN A 173 -13.96 -7.19 0.56
CA ASN A 173 -14.44 -7.41 1.91
C ASN A 173 -14.03 -6.29 2.89
N ASN A 174 -13.27 -5.30 2.42
CA ASN A 174 -12.73 -4.20 3.23
C ASN A 174 -11.94 -4.73 4.45
N THR A 175 -11.00 -5.61 4.18
CA THR A 175 -10.18 -6.21 5.24
C THR A 175 -8.68 -6.17 4.92
N VAL A 176 -7.88 -6.24 5.97
CA VAL A 176 -6.43 -6.35 5.90
C VAL A 176 -5.95 -7.44 6.85
N LEU A 177 -4.98 -8.20 6.40
CA LEU A 177 -4.26 -9.19 7.21
C LEU A 177 -2.77 -8.83 7.21
N PHE A 178 -2.17 -8.78 8.38
CA PHE A 178 -0.72 -8.74 8.57
C PHE A 178 -0.28 -10.07 9.18
N ASP A 179 0.74 -10.71 8.62
CA ASP A 179 1.14 -12.04 9.07
C ASP A 179 2.66 -12.25 8.95
N ILE A 180 3.12 -13.36 9.53
CA ILE A 180 4.50 -13.84 9.48
C ILE A 180 4.50 -15.18 8.76
N LYS A 181 5.17 -15.25 7.59
CA LYS A 181 5.19 -16.44 6.73
C LYS A 181 6.62 -16.90 6.45
#